data_cf4b4ad030a919666c08c104f71841f5
#
_entry.id   cf4b4ad030a919666c08c104f71841f5
#
_cell.length_a   1.000
_cell.length_b   1.000
_cell.length_c   1.000
_cell.angle_alpha   90.00
_cell.angle_beta   90.00
_cell.angle_gamma   90.00
#
_symmetry.space_group_name_H-M   'P 1'
#
loop_
_entity.id
_entity.type
_entity.pdbx_description
1 polymer ?
#
loop_
_entity_poly.entity_id
_entity_poly.type
_entity_poly.pdbx_seq_one_letter_code
_entity_poly.pdbx_strand_id
1 'polypeptide(L)'
;MNTREKRLHNLLSSNLLFIRFVIKFTSDENQASFRIEVMSFGFKYGLPLDADLVFDVRFLPNPYYKPELRNQTGLEKDVYDYVMNHEESEDFYQHLIGLIKPILPGYKKEGKSVLTIAIGCTGGQHRSVAFAHRLAEELEADWVVNETHRDKNRRKETVNRS
;
A
#
# COMPACT_ATOMS: atom_id res chain seq x y z
N MET A 1 7.94 -40.98 -27.69
CA MET A 1 6.90 -40.92 -26.65
C MET A 1 5.57 -41.31 -27.28
N ASN A 2 5.00 -42.43 -26.86
CA ASN A 2 3.79 -43.05 -27.43
C ASN A 2 2.55 -42.19 -27.03
N THR A 3 1.49 -42.23 -27.83
CA THR A 3 0.21 -41.46 -27.61
C THR A 3 -0.38 -41.73 -26.22
N ARG A 4 -0.15 -42.91 -25.65
CA ARG A 4 -0.59 -43.33 -24.31
C ARG A 4 0.21 -42.62 -23.22
N GLU A 5 1.49 -42.40 -23.39
CA GLU A 5 2.38 -41.67 -22.45
C GLU A 5 2.06 -40.15 -22.43
N LYS A 6 1.76 -39.57 -23.59
CA LYS A 6 1.30 -38.18 -23.70
C LYS A 6 -0.03 -37.94 -22.94
N ARG A 7 -0.94 -38.92 -23.03
CA ARG A 7 -2.24 -38.84 -22.34
C ARG A 7 -2.09 -38.96 -20.82
N LEU A 8 -1.20 -39.84 -20.34
CA LEU A 8 -0.90 -39.95 -18.91
C LEU A 8 -0.20 -38.71 -18.37
N HIS A 9 0.74 -38.13 -19.12
CA HIS A 9 1.44 -36.91 -18.72
C HIS A 9 0.51 -35.72 -18.60
N ASN A 10 -0.42 -35.57 -19.54
CA ASN A 10 -1.42 -34.50 -19.49
C ASN A 10 -2.44 -34.66 -18.33
N LEU A 11 -2.85 -35.89 -18.02
CA LEU A 11 -3.72 -36.21 -16.88
C LEU A 11 -3.03 -35.93 -15.55
N LEU A 12 -1.75 -36.27 -15.41
CA LEU A 12 -0.97 -36.00 -14.21
C LEU A 12 -0.72 -34.50 -14.04
N SER A 13 -0.44 -33.76 -15.10
CA SER A 13 -0.26 -32.31 -15.06
C SER A 13 -1.56 -31.58 -14.67
N SER A 14 -2.70 -32.02 -15.21
CA SER A 14 -4.01 -31.45 -14.87
C SER A 14 -4.41 -31.73 -13.43
N ASN A 15 -4.14 -32.94 -12.92
CA ASN A 15 -4.39 -33.30 -11.54
C ASN A 15 -3.47 -32.55 -10.57
N LEU A 16 -2.20 -32.30 -10.92
CA LEU A 16 -1.27 -31.52 -10.09
C LEU A 16 -1.70 -30.05 -10.01
N LEU A 17 -2.18 -29.47 -11.10
CA LEU A 17 -2.72 -28.12 -11.16
C LEU A 17 -4.01 -28.01 -10.31
N PHE A 18 -4.90 -29.00 -10.41
CA PHE A 18 -6.13 -29.07 -9.63
C PHE A 18 -5.83 -29.24 -8.14
N ILE A 19 -4.90 -30.12 -7.76
CA ILE A 19 -4.46 -30.31 -6.38
C ILE A 19 -3.80 -29.04 -5.84
N ARG A 20 -2.97 -28.35 -6.61
CA ARG A 20 -2.41 -27.05 -6.23
C ARG A 20 -3.48 -25.99 -6.03
N PHE A 21 -4.49 -25.96 -6.90
CA PHE A 21 -5.62 -25.04 -6.78
C PHE A 21 -6.45 -25.35 -5.52
N VAL A 22 -6.77 -26.62 -5.27
CA VAL A 22 -7.53 -27.04 -4.08
C VAL A 22 -6.73 -26.80 -2.80
N ILE A 23 -5.43 -27.08 -2.77
CA ILE A 23 -4.56 -26.80 -1.61
C ILE A 23 -4.50 -25.29 -1.35
N LYS A 24 -4.41 -24.47 -2.39
CA LYS A 24 -4.43 -23.02 -2.24
C LYS A 24 -5.76 -22.53 -1.67
N PHE A 25 -6.89 -23.09 -2.13
CA PHE A 25 -8.22 -22.75 -1.67
C PHE A 25 -8.50 -23.21 -0.23
N THR A 26 -8.07 -24.42 0.15
CA THR A 26 -8.26 -24.96 1.51
C THR A 26 -7.30 -24.39 2.54
N SER A 27 -6.12 -23.91 2.13
CA SER A 27 -5.22 -23.18 3.02
C SER A 27 -5.69 -21.77 3.33
N ASP A 28 -6.52 -21.18 2.45
CA ASP A 28 -7.09 -19.84 2.68
C ASP A 28 -8.31 -19.87 3.63
N GLU A 29 -9.02 -21.01 3.76
CA GLU A 29 -10.20 -21.09 4.64
C GLU A 29 -9.88 -21.27 6.14
N ASN A 30 -8.64 -21.59 6.49
CA ASN A 30 -8.27 -21.90 7.90
C ASN A 30 -7.22 -20.95 8.50
N GLN A 31 -6.86 -19.86 7.82
CA GLN A 31 -6.06 -18.80 8.40
C GLN A 31 -6.92 -17.55 8.51
N ALA A 32 -7.13 -17.07 9.74
CA ALA A 32 -7.64 -15.71 9.98
C ALA A 32 -6.93 -14.79 8.95
N SER A 33 -7.72 -14.20 8.05
CA SER A 33 -7.21 -13.49 6.88
C SER A 33 -6.38 -12.28 7.32
N PHE A 34 -5.05 -12.44 7.38
CA PHE A 34 -4.14 -11.32 7.61
C PHE A 34 -4.31 -10.33 6.45
N ARG A 35 -4.60 -9.09 6.76
CA ARG A 35 -4.70 -8.01 5.80
C ARG A 35 -3.88 -6.81 6.24
N ILE A 36 -3.48 -6.00 5.27
CA ILE A 36 -2.72 -4.78 5.48
C ILE A 36 -3.64 -3.60 5.17
N GLU A 37 -3.74 -2.68 6.12
CA GLU A 37 -4.35 -1.37 5.92
C GLU A 37 -3.24 -0.37 5.65
N VAL A 38 -3.19 0.22 4.46
CA VAL A 38 -2.29 1.32 4.13
C VAL A 38 -3.07 2.62 4.18
N MET A 39 -2.71 3.50 5.12
CA MET A 39 -3.43 4.75 5.36
C MET A 39 -2.54 5.96 5.10
N SER A 40 -3.05 6.97 4.39
CA SER A 40 -2.46 8.30 4.40
C SER A 40 -3.16 9.23 5.38
N PHE A 41 -2.40 10.12 6.03
CA PHE A 41 -2.94 11.09 6.98
C PHE A 41 -2.17 12.41 7.00
N GLY A 42 -2.77 13.43 7.60
CA GLY A 42 -2.14 14.73 7.88
C GLY A 42 -1.83 14.91 9.35
N PHE A 43 -0.55 15.16 9.69
CA PHE A 43 -0.13 15.39 11.09
C PHE A 43 -0.91 16.51 11.76
N LYS A 44 -1.34 17.54 11.02
CA LYS A 44 -2.15 18.63 11.59
C LYS A 44 -3.53 18.20 12.09
N TYR A 45 -3.98 17.00 11.71
CA TYR A 45 -5.26 16.42 12.17
C TYR A 45 -5.07 15.30 13.19
N GLY A 46 -3.86 15.15 13.73
CA GLY A 46 -3.51 14.15 14.73
C GLY A 46 -3.07 12.82 14.14
N LEU A 47 -2.32 12.07 14.93
CA LEU A 47 -1.86 10.73 14.61
C LEU A 47 -3.02 9.74 14.57
N PRO A 48 -3.04 8.76 13.65
CA PRO A 48 -3.93 7.63 13.75
C PRO A 48 -3.50 6.74 14.92
N LEU A 49 -4.33 6.66 15.96
CA LEU A 49 -3.98 5.99 17.23
C LEU A 49 -3.94 4.45 17.10
N ASP A 50 -4.56 3.91 16.09
CA ASP A 50 -4.64 2.48 15.78
C ASP A 50 -3.58 2.02 14.75
N ALA A 51 -2.70 2.91 14.31
CA ALA A 51 -1.60 2.55 13.42
C ALA A 51 -0.52 1.75 14.15
N ASP A 52 -0.08 0.65 13.54
CA ASP A 52 1.04 -0.16 14.03
C ASP A 52 2.39 0.42 13.61
N LEU A 53 2.46 0.93 12.37
CA LEU A 53 3.65 1.56 11.80
C LEU A 53 3.27 2.95 11.29
N VAL A 54 4.09 3.95 11.63
CA VAL A 54 3.88 5.33 11.20
C VAL A 54 5.14 5.88 10.56
N PHE A 55 5.02 6.40 9.35
CA PHE A 55 6.12 7.01 8.60
C PHE A 55 5.82 8.46 8.27
N ASP A 56 6.79 9.33 8.50
CA ASP A 56 6.71 10.76 8.23
C ASP A 56 7.42 11.10 6.91
N VAL A 57 6.68 11.62 5.94
CA VAL A 57 7.22 12.05 4.64
C VAL A 57 7.24 13.58 4.47
N ARG A 58 7.18 14.35 5.58
CA ARG A 58 7.19 15.83 5.54
C ARG A 58 8.50 16.43 5.05
N PHE A 59 9.60 15.70 5.14
CA PHE A 59 10.93 16.14 4.69
C PHE A 59 11.07 16.14 3.16
N LEU A 60 10.19 15.45 2.43
CA LEU A 60 10.23 15.36 0.97
C LEU A 60 9.69 16.63 0.29
N PRO A 61 10.04 16.86 -0.99
CA PRO A 61 9.57 18.00 -1.76
C PRO A 61 8.03 18.16 -1.70
N ASN A 62 7.57 19.39 -1.48
CA ASN A 62 6.17 19.66 -1.20
C ASN A 62 5.44 20.28 -2.41
N PRO A 63 4.51 19.54 -3.06
CA PRO A 63 3.75 20.03 -4.21
C PRO A 63 2.90 21.28 -3.92
N TYR A 64 2.58 21.54 -2.66
CA TYR A 64 1.79 22.70 -2.26
C TYR A 64 2.38 24.05 -2.73
N TYR A 65 3.70 24.13 -2.88
CA TYR A 65 4.37 25.36 -3.36
C TYR A 65 4.28 25.54 -4.88
N LYS A 66 3.73 24.57 -5.61
CA LYS A 66 3.42 24.67 -7.03
C LYS A 66 1.93 25.04 -7.17
N PRO A 67 1.58 26.25 -7.67
CA PRO A 67 0.18 26.69 -7.75
C PRO A 67 -0.72 25.71 -8.51
N GLU A 68 -0.22 25.13 -9.59
CA GLU A 68 -0.91 24.17 -10.46
C GLU A 68 -1.20 22.83 -9.77
N LEU A 69 -0.40 22.43 -8.77
CA LEU A 69 -0.54 21.17 -8.05
C LEU A 69 -1.30 21.31 -6.71
N ARG A 70 -1.38 22.54 -6.20
CA ARG A 70 -1.87 22.83 -4.85
C ARG A 70 -3.27 22.27 -4.56
N ASN A 71 -4.15 22.30 -5.55
CA ASN A 71 -5.55 21.91 -5.40
C ASN A 71 -5.83 20.45 -5.78
N GLN A 72 -4.82 19.74 -6.26
CA GLN A 72 -4.87 18.32 -6.59
C GLN A 72 -4.49 17.48 -5.36
N THR A 73 -4.62 16.16 -5.47
CA THR A 73 -4.18 15.22 -4.44
C THR A 73 -3.05 14.32 -4.97
N GLY A 74 -2.44 13.53 -4.10
CA GLY A 74 -1.37 12.61 -4.50
C GLY A 74 -1.83 11.45 -5.41
N LEU A 75 -3.13 11.31 -5.68
CA LEU A 75 -3.66 10.34 -6.65
C LEU A 75 -3.69 10.88 -8.08
N GLU A 76 -3.72 12.21 -8.26
CA GLU A 76 -3.63 12.80 -9.59
C GLU A 76 -2.20 12.69 -10.11
N LYS A 77 -2.09 12.30 -11.38
CA LYS A 77 -0.82 11.97 -12.02
C LYS A 77 0.25 13.05 -11.86
N ASP A 78 -0.10 14.31 -12.03
CA ASP A 78 0.86 15.41 -11.98
C ASP A 78 1.47 15.59 -10.58
N VAL A 79 0.66 15.40 -9.53
CA VAL A 79 1.13 15.43 -8.14
C VAL A 79 1.93 14.19 -7.79
N TYR A 80 1.45 13.03 -8.21
CA TYR A 80 2.15 11.75 -8.00
C TYR A 80 3.54 11.79 -8.62
N ASP A 81 3.62 12.16 -9.89
CA ASP A 81 4.88 12.26 -10.62
C ASP A 81 5.83 13.30 -9.98
N TYR A 82 5.29 14.46 -9.59
CA TYR A 82 6.09 15.46 -8.89
C TYR A 82 6.70 14.89 -7.60
N VAL A 83 5.92 14.18 -6.79
CA VAL A 83 6.41 13.61 -5.53
C VAL A 83 7.41 12.48 -5.78
N MET A 84 7.14 11.59 -6.74
CA MET A 84 7.92 10.35 -6.94
C MET A 84 9.18 10.53 -7.79
N ASN A 85 9.25 11.57 -8.66
CA ASN A 85 10.38 11.76 -9.55
C ASN A 85 11.59 12.47 -8.90
N HIS A 86 11.54 12.77 -7.61
CA HIS A 86 12.70 13.27 -6.88
C HIS A 86 13.54 12.10 -6.36
N GLU A 87 14.85 12.23 -6.45
CA GLU A 87 15.81 11.21 -6.00
C GLU A 87 15.60 10.84 -4.53
N GLU A 88 15.39 11.83 -3.68
CA GLU A 88 15.14 11.62 -2.25
C GLU A 88 13.86 10.82 -1.98
N SER A 89 12.84 10.99 -2.83
CA SER A 89 11.58 10.23 -2.71
C SER A 89 11.77 8.78 -3.11
N GLU A 90 12.49 8.52 -4.19
CA GLU A 90 12.79 7.16 -4.63
C GLU A 90 13.70 6.45 -3.64
N ASP A 91 14.76 7.11 -3.17
CA ASP A 91 15.68 6.55 -2.18
C ASP A 91 14.95 6.19 -0.88
N PHE A 92 14.14 7.09 -0.35
CA PHE A 92 13.30 6.81 0.82
C PHE A 92 12.33 5.67 0.57
N TYR A 93 11.68 5.64 -0.60
CA TYR A 93 10.73 4.57 -0.92
C TYR A 93 11.40 3.19 -0.96
N GLN A 94 12.59 3.07 -1.54
CA GLN A 94 13.33 1.81 -1.59
C GLN A 94 13.71 1.31 -0.18
N HIS A 95 14.11 2.20 0.72
CA HIS A 95 14.35 1.85 2.11
C HIS A 95 13.06 1.46 2.84
N LEU A 96 11.96 2.16 2.60
CA LEU A 96 10.65 1.87 3.19
C LEU A 96 10.16 0.48 2.80
N ILE A 97 10.14 0.16 1.51
CA ILE A 97 9.67 -1.15 1.03
C ILE A 97 10.62 -2.27 1.45
N GLY A 98 11.93 -2.00 1.46
CA GLY A 98 12.96 -2.91 1.94
C GLY A 98 12.86 -3.23 3.44
N LEU A 99 12.31 -2.32 4.23
CA LEU A 99 11.97 -2.55 5.64
C LEU A 99 10.64 -3.32 5.78
N ILE A 100 9.61 -2.90 5.06
CA ILE A 100 8.24 -3.42 5.24
C ILE A 100 8.12 -4.87 4.77
N LYS A 101 8.51 -5.18 3.54
CA LYS A 101 8.33 -6.52 2.97
C LYS A 101 8.88 -7.65 3.84
N PRO A 102 10.11 -7.58 4.38
CA PRO A 102 10.66 -8.66 5.20
C PRO A 102 9.95 -8.90 6.53
N ILE A 103 9.28 -7.88 7.10
CA ILE A 103 8.63 -7.99 8.41
C ILE A 103 7.18 -8.48 8.34
N LEU A 104 6.52 -8.37 7.18
CA LEU A 104 5.11 -8.79 7.01
C LEU A 104 4.85 -10.26 7.40
N PRO A 105 5.67 -11.23 6.98
CA PRO A 105 5.49 -12.62 7.40
C PRO A 105 5.56 -12.80 8.92
N GLY A 106 6.36 -12.00 9.61
CA GLY A 106 6.47 -12.00 11.07
C GLY A 106 5.18 -11.57 11.75
N TYR A 107 4.54 -10.52 11.28
CA TYR A 107 3.23 -10.07 11.80
C TYR A 107 2.14 -11.12 11.58
N LYS A 108 2.10 -11.73 10.40
CA LYS A 108 1.16 -12.82 10.11
C LYS A 108 1.39 -14.01 11.04
N LYS A 109 2.65 -14.40 11.27
CA LYS A 109 3.02 -15.51 12.15
C LYS A 109 2.66 -15.24 13.61
N GLU A 110 2.75 -14.00 14.07
CA GLU A 110 2.36 -13.55 15.41
C GLU A 110 0.84 -13.69 15.66
N GLY A 111 0.04 -13.87 14.62
CA GLY A 111 -1.42 -14.00 14.72
C GLY A 111 -2.17 -12.68 14.57
N LYS A 112 -1.48 -11.61 14.09
CA LYS A 112 -2.14 -10.34 13.81
C LYS A 112 -3.12 -10.51 12.63
N SER A 113 -4.35 -10.05 12.80
CA SER A 113 -5.36 -10.10 11.73
C SER A 113 -5.31 -8.90 10.79
N VAL A 114 -4.92 -7.73 11.31
CA VAL A 114 -4.81 -6.48 10.56
C VAL A 114 -3.52 -5.78 10.96
N LEU A 115 -2.70 -5.42 9.98
CA LEU A 115 -1.54 -4.54 10.16
C LEU A 115 -1.85 -3.19 9.54
N THR A 116 -1.85 -2.12 10.33
CA THR A 116 -2.09 -0.75 9.86
C THR A 116 -0.77 0.00 9.68
N ILE A 117 -0.47 0.39 8.44
CA ILE A 117 0.69 1.18 8.06
C ILE A 117 0.21 2.58 7.68
N ALA A 118 0.60 3.58 8.45
CA ALA A 118 0.18 4.96 8.26
C ALA A 118 1.34 5.81 7.72
N ILE A 119 1.09 6.57 6.65
CA ILE A 119 2.04 7.50 6.05
C ILE A 119 1.50 8.91 6.20
N GLY A 120 2.28 9.78 6.83
CA GLY A 120 1.87 11.14 7.18
C GLY A 120 2.66 12.24 6.49
N CYS A 121 1.94 13.26 6.01
CA CYS A 121 2.52 14.55 5.66
C CYS A 121 1.80 15.67 6.42
N THR A 122 2.12 16.94 6.17
CA THR A 122 1.54 18.04 6.94
C THR A 122 0.01 18.07 6.84
N GLY A 123 -0.53 18.05 5.63
CA GLY A 123 -1.97 18.19 5.36
C GLY A 123 -2.70 16.92 4.96
N GLY A 124 -1.97 15.83 4.68
CA GLY A 124 -2.59 14.57 4.27
C GLY A 124 -3.16 14.53 2.86
N GLN A 125 -2.77 15.47 1.97
CA GLN A 125 -3.35 15.59 0.63
C GLN A 125 -2.42 15.16 -0.52
N HIS A 126 -1.11 15.39 -0.40
CA HIS A 126 -0.16 15.21 -1.49
C HIS A 126 0.82 14.07 -1.23
N ARG A 127 1.94 14.35 -0.54
CA ARG A 127 3.06 13.42 -0.34
C ARG A 127 2.64 12.10 0.30
N SER A 128 1.89 12.16 1.40
CA SER A 128 1.42 10.96 2.10
C SER A 128 0.46 10.12 1.24
N VAL A 129 -0.40 10.76 0.45
CA VAL A 129 -1.32 10.08 -0.47
C VAL A 129 -0.55 9.34 -1.56
N ALA A 130 0.41 10.01 -2.21
CA ALA A 130 1.23 9.39 -3.26
C ALA A 130 2.05 8.20 -2.73
N PHE A 131 2.67 8.34 -1.56
CA PHE A 131 3.44 7.25 -0.95
C PHE A 131 2.57 6.07 -0.48
N ALA A 132 1.40 6.35 0.12
CA ALA A 132 0.47 5.30 0.54
C ALA A 132 -0.06 4.53 -0.67
N HIS A 133 -0.40 5.23 -1.74
CA HIS A 133 -0.86 4.62 -3.00
C HIS A 133 0.21 3.69 -3.59
N ARG A 134 1.44 4.17 -3.77
CA ARG A 134 2.55 3.35 -4.29
C ARG A 134 2.81 2.12 -3.42
N LEU A 135 2.80 2.30 -2.09
CA LEU A 135 3.01 1.20 -1.16
C LEU A 135 1.89 0.16 -1.24
N ALA A 136 0.62 0.59 -1.32
CA ALA A 136 -0.52 -0.30 -1.45
C ALA A 136 -0.44 -1.12 -2.74
N GLU A 137 -0.24 -0.47 -3.89
CA GLU A 137 -0.08 -1.15 -5.19
C GLU A 137 1.03 -2.22 -5.17
N GLU A 138 2.17 -1.91 -4.56
CA GLU A 138 3.28 -2.87 -4.53
C GLU A 138 3.03 -4.05 -3.60
N LEU A 139 2.34 -3.83 -2.47
CA LEU A 139 2.02 -4.90 -1.53
C LEU A 139 0.86 -5.79 -2.00
N GLU A 140 -0.04 -5.29 -2.84
CA GLU A 140 -1.17 -6.05 -3.42
C GLU A 140 -0.72 -7.25 -4.26
N ALA A 141 0.52 -7.25 -4.76
CA ALA A 141 1.07 -8.38 -5.50
C ALA A 141 1.11 -9.68 -4.66
N ASP A 142 1.30 -9.57 -3.34
CA ASP A 142 1.53 -10.72 -2.46
C ASP A 142 0.55 -10.79 -1.27
N TRP A 143 -0.19 -9.71 -0.99
CA TRP A 143 -1.00 -9.56 0.22
C TRP A 143 -2.40 -9.02 -0.08
N VAL A 144 -3.33 -9.25 0.84
CA VAL A 144 -4.63 -8.55 0.85
C VAL A 144 -4.40 -7.16 1.44
N VAL A 145 -4.58 -6.14 0.64
CA VAL A 145 -4.35 -4.74 1.01
C VAL A 145 -5.63 -3.93 0.88
N ASN A 146 -5.87 -3.05 1.84
CA ASN A 146 -6.87 -2.01 1.76
C ASN A 146 -6.19 -0.64 1.85
N GLU A 147 -6.48 0.26 0.92
CA GLU A 147 -5.93 1.60 0.86
C GLU A 147 -6.96 2.63 1.31
N THR A 148 -6.55 3.53 2.21
CA THR A 148 -7.40 4.61 2.70
C THR A 148 -6.64 5.94 2.79
N HIS A 149 -7.38 7.04 2.61
CA HIS A 149 -6.81 8.41 2.69
C HIS A 149 -7.66 9.25 3.63
N ARG A 150 -7.31 9.24 4.91
CA ARG A 150 -8.11 9.85 5.99
C ARG A 150 -8.38 11.34 5.78
N ASP A 151 -7.39 12.09 5.33
CA ASP A 151 -7.45 13.55 5.29
C ASP A 151 -7.35 14.15 3.87
N LYS A 152 -7.40 13.31 2.83
CA LYS A 152 -7.22 13.73 1.42
C LYS A 152 -8.10 14.90 1.01
N ASN A 153 -9.35 14.92 1.48
CA ASN A 153 -10.35 15.91 1.11
C ASN A 153 -10.54 17.03 2.15
N ARG A 154 -9.75 17.02 3.25
CA ARG A 154 -9.81 18.05 4.28
C ARG A 154 -9.09 19.31 3.82
N ARG A 155 -9.80 20.21 3.16
CA ARG A 155 -9.31 21.56 2.86
C ARG A 155 -9.57 22.48 4.06
N LYS A 156 -8.65 23.45 4.30
CA LYS A 156 -9.00 24.58 5.16
C LYS A 156 -10.19 25.29 4.49
N GLU A 157 -11.34 25.33 5.16
CA GLU A 157 -12.33 26.33 4.87
C GLU A 157 -11.63 27.68 5.01
N THR A 158 -11.52 28.41 3.92
CA THR A 158 -11.16 29.84 3.96
C THR A 158 -12.31 30.48 4.68
N VAL A 159 -12.13 30.74 5.98
CA VAL A 159 -13.02 31.61 6.72
C VAL A 159 -12.90 32.99 6.06
N ASN A 160 -13.82 33.30 5.17
CA ASN A 160 -14.02 34.64 4.71
C ASN A 160 -14.42 35.47 5.95
N ARG A 161 -13.44 36.12 6.57
CA ARG A 161 -13.70 37.21 7.50
C ARG A 161 -14.08 38.41 6.63
N SER A 162 -15.39 38.58 6.42
CA SER A 162 -15.99 39.83 6.01
C SER A 162 -15.87 40.83 7.16
#